data_131e8dae1ade140ce303173a2f311ef8
#
_entry.id   131e8dae1ade140ce303173a2f311ef8
#
_cell.length_a   1.000
_cell.length_b   1.000
_cell.length_c   1.000
_cell.angle_alpha   90.00
_cell.angle_beta   90.00
_cell.angle_gamma   90.00
#
_symmetry.space_group_name_H-M   'P 1'
#
loop_
_entity.id
_entity.type
_entity.pdbx_description
1 polymer ?
#
loop_
_entity_poly.entity_id
_entity_poly.type
_entity_poly.pdbx_seq_one_letter_code
_entity_poly.pdbx_strand_id
1 'polypeptide(L)'
;SDIKKFGSAGKKTAVVSTVNGDANVPFYKELGNQGVKASDIPVVAFSVGEEELAGFDTAPLVGHLAAWNYFQSVDAPENTDFIKKWKTFTKDEKRVTNDPMEAHYIGFNMWVQAVKQAGTTDVDAVRQAMYGQKVKNLTGGMSVMNTNHHLSKPVLIGEVQADGQFDTVWSTDGLVKGDAWSDFIPESKKLTADWTYPWVCGNCTKPSYLTN
;
A
#
# COMPACT_ATOMS: atom_id res chain seq x y z
N SER A 1 -14.29 -2.54 21.08
CA SER A 1 -14.52 -3.41 22.28
C SER A 1 -13.55 -4.58 22.31
N ASP A 2 -13.44 -5.40 21.26
CA ASP A 2 -12.66 -6.67 21.29
C ASP A 2 -11.15 -6.43 21.41
N ILE A 3 -10.61 -5.42 20.74
CA ILE A 3 -9.19 -5.00 20.86
C ILE A 3 -8.86 -4.68 22.33
N LYS A 4 -9.68 -3.87 23.01
CA LYS A 4 -9.47 -3.54 24.44
C LYS A 4 -9.58 -4.76 25.32
N LYS A 5 -10.61 -5.59 25.10
CA LYS A 5 -10.82 -6.83 25.86
C LYS A 5 -9.62 -7.77 25.70
N PHE A 6 -9.11 -7.93 24.49
CA PHE A 6 -7.94 -8.75 24.22
C PHE A 6 -6.67 -8.16 24.87
N GLY A 7 -6.48 -6.83 24.73
CA GLY A 7 -5.33 -6.13 25.30
C GLY A 7 -5.31 -6.07 26.82
N SER A 8 -6.47 -6.19 27.48
CA SER A 8 -6.56 -6.23 28.96
C SER A 8 -6.26 -7.59 29.58
N ALA A 9 -5.92 -8.60 28.79
CA ALA A 9 -5.63 -9.96 29.27
C ALA A 9 -4.23 -10.12 29.94
N GLY A 10 -3.53 -9.02 30.26
CA GLY A 10 -2.27 -9.03 30.99
C GLY A 10 -1.03 -9.42 30.16
N LYS A 11 -1.16 -9.44 28.83
CA LYS A 11 -0.04 -9.70 27.92
C LYS A 11 0.20 -8.48 27.02
N LYS A 12 1.45 -8.26 26.60
CA LYS A 12 1.75 -7.29 25.52
C LYS A 12 0.96 -7.68 24.27
N THR A 13 0.23 -6.72 23.73
CA THR A 13 -0.69 -6.93 22.63
C THR A 13 -0.41 -5.90 21.53
N ALA A 14 -0.51 -6.33 20.28
CA ALA A 14 -0.53 -5.46 19.11
C ALA A 14 -1.67 -5.89 18.18
N VAL A 15 -2.11 -4.99 17.33
CA VAL A 15 -3.10 -5.26 16.28
C VAL A 15 -2.41 -5.22 14.94
N VAL A 16 -2.63 -6.24 14.13
CA VAL A 16 -2.27 -6.25 12.71
C VAL A 16 -3.55 -6.03 11.92
N SER A 17 -3.62 -4.94 11.16
CA SER A 17 -4.84 -4.51 10.45
C SER A 17 -4.68 -4.67 8.94
N THR A 18 -5.63 -5.38 8.34
CA THR A 18 -5.79 -5.49 6.88
C THR A 18 -7.06 -4.81 6.39
N VAL A 19 -7.59 -3.87 7.16
CA VAL A 19 -8.75 -3.05 6.77
C VAL A 19 -8.34 -2.14 5.62
N ASN A 20 -9.15 -2.08 4.57
CA ASN A 20 -8.86 -1.32 3.34
C ASN A 20 -9.83 -0.16 3.13
N GLY A 21 -9.32 0.90 2.49
CA GLY A 21 -10.10 2.02 1.99
C GLY A 21 -10.90 2.74 3.08
N ASP A 22 -12.10 3.20 2.73
CA ASP A 22 -12.97 4.02 3.57
C ASP A 22 -13.33 3.38 4.91
N ALA A 23 -13.26 2.05 5.03
CA ALA A 23 -13.49 1.33 6.29
C ALA A 23 -12.44 1.68 7.37
N ASN A 24 -11.28 2.20 6.99
CA ASN A 24 -10.28 2.70 7.93
C ASN A 24 -10.77 3.92 8.70
N VAL A 25 -11.56 4.80 8.08
CA VAL A 25 -12.06 6.03 8.73
C VAL A 25 -12.86 5.73 10.00
N PRO A 26 -13.96 4.93 9.96
CA PRO A 26 -14.69 4.57 11.18
C PRO A 26 -13.84 3.71 12.13
N PHE A 27 -12.95 2.86 11.63
CA PHE A 27 -12.09 2.05 12.47
C PHE A 27 -11.16 2.92 13.34
N TYR A 28 -10.44 3.86 12.74
CA TYR A 28 -9.52 4.72 13.48
C TYR A 28 -10.24 5.76 14.35
N LYS A 29 -11.38 6.28 13.92
CA LYS A 29 -12.23 7.13 14.78
C LYS A 29 -12.65 6.38 16.04
N GLU A 30 -13.12 5.15 15.90
CA GLU A 30 -13.54 4.34 17.04
C GLU A 30 -12.34 3.92 17.92
N LEU A 31 -11.19 3.63 17.32
CA LEU A 31 -9.96 3.35 18.05
C LEU A 31 -9.60 4.53 18.97
N GLY A 32 -9.63 5.74 18.45
CA GLY A 32 -9.41 6.97 19.22
C GLY A 32 -10.48 7.19 20.30
N ASN A 33 -11.79 7.06 19.96
CA ASN A 33 -12.89 7.21 20.90
C ASN A 33 -12.81 6.23 22.07
N GLN A 34 -12.33 5.02 21.80
CA GLN A 34 -12.12 3.99 22.84
C GLN A 34 -10.86 4.24 23.68
N GLY A 35 -10.05 5.26 23.34
CA GLY A 35 -8.82 5.59 24.03
C GLY A 35 -7.77 4.49 23.93
N VAL A 36 -7.72 3.75 22.81
CA VAL A 36 -6.67 2.79 22.52
C VAL A 36 -5.44 3.53 22.04
N LYS A 37 -4.45 3.65 22.90
CA LYS A 37 -3.19 4.35 22.61
C LYS A 37 -2.16 3.39 22.03
N ALA A 38 -1.31 3.92 21.14
CA ALA A 38 -0.21 3.14 20.57
C ALA A 38 0.79 2.65 21.62
N SER A 39 0.97 3.39 22.71
CA SER A 39 1.80 2.96 23.86
C SER A 39 1.30 1.67 24.52
N ASP A 40 0.01 1.41 24.45
CA ASP A 40 -0.63 0.30 25.17
C ASP A 40 -0.89 -0.87 24.21
N ILE A 41 -1.55 -0.59 23.08
CA ILE A 41 -1.92 -1.56 22.06
C ILE A 41 -1.61 -0.94 20.68
N PRO A 42 -0.39 -1.01 20.18
CA PRO A 42 -0.06 -0.48 18.85
C PRO A 42 -0.84 -1.21 17.75
N VAL A 43 -1.30 -0.46 16.79
CA VAL A 43 -1.86 -0.97 15.52
C VAL A 43 -0.79 -0.84 14.45
N VAL A 44 -0.56 -1.89 13.68
CA VAL A 44 0.23 -1.87 12.44
C VAL A 44 -0.73 -2.17 11.29
N ALA A 45 -0.93 -1.23 10.41
CA ALA A 45 -1.81 -1.36 9.24
C ALA A 45 -1.01 -1.55 7.95
N PHE A 46 -1.61 -2.21 6.96
CA PHE A 46 -1.01 -2.43 5.63
C PHE A 46 -1.73 -1.67 4.50
N SER A 47 -2.70 -0.83 4.82
CA SER A 47 -3.51 -0.11 3.84
C SER A 47 -4.04 1.20 4.42
N VAL A 48 -3.19 1.95 5.12
CA VAL A 48 -3.51 3.27 5.67
C VAL A 48 -2.45 4.25 5.24
N GLY A 49 -2.87 5.33 4.63
CA GLY A 49 -2.04 6.45 4.24
C GLY A 49 -2.69 7.77 4.61
N GLU A 50 -2.16 8.82 4.05
CA GLU A 50 -2.56 10.19 4.34
C GLU A 50 -4.02 10.48 3.96
N GLU A 51 -4.53 9.85 2.89
CA GLU A 51 -5.91 10.04 2.42
C GLU A 51 -6.92 9.48 3.43
N GLU A 52 -6.67 8.31 4.01
CA GLU A 52 -7.52 7.69 5.02
C GLU A 52 -7.53 8.48 6.33
N LEU A 53 -6.41 9.14 6.65
CA LEU A 53 -6.28 9.98 7.84
C LEU A 53 -6.80 11.39 7.64
N ALA A 54 -6.98 11.83 6.38
CA ALA A 54 -7.50 13.15 6.08
C ALA A 54 -8.96 13.30 6.57
N GLY A 55 -9.26 14.42 7.18
CA GLY A 55 -10.63 14.78 7.54
C GLY A 55 -11.10 14.31 8.91
N PHE A 56 -10.21 13.77 9.76
CA PHE A 56 -10.50 13.59 11.18
C PHE A 56 -9.28 13.89 12.07
N ASP A 57 -9.52 14.08 13.36
CA ASP A 57 -8.47 14.35 14.33
C ASP A 57 -7.59 13.13 14.53
N THR A 58 -6.31 13.24 14.16
CA THR A 58 -5.31 12.17 14.28
C THR A 58 -4.51 12.21 15.58
N ALA A 59 -4.67 13.26 16.38
CA ALA A 59 -3.92 13.38 17.65
C ALA A 59 -4.08 12.16 18.58
N PRO A 60 -5.25 11.52 18.71
CA PRO A 60 -5.40 10.31 19.51
C PRO A 60 -4.71 9.07 18.93
N LEU A 61 -4.26 9.15 17.67
CA LEU A 61 -3.70 8.01 16.91
C LEU A 61 -2.18 8.08 16.76
N VAL A 62 -1.55 9.12 17.28
CA VAL A 62 -0.10 9.29 17.22
C VAL A 62 0.60 8.06 17.79
N GLY A 63 1.60 7.58 17.07
CA GLY A 63 2.39 6.39 17.43
C GLY A 63 1.87 5.07 16.86
N HIS A 64 0.64 5.01 16.30
CA HIS A 64 0.24 3.85 15.50
C HIS A 64 1.03 3.80 14.20
N LEU A 65 1.21 2.60 13.64
CA LEU A 65 2.11 2.34 12.54
C LEU A 65 1.36 1.93 11.26
N ALA A 66 1.93 2.29 10.13
CA ALA A 66 1.56 1.74 8.83
C ALA A 66 2.79 1.22 8.09
N ALA A 67 2.65 0.09 7.42
CA ALA A 67 3.69 -0.48 6.56
C ALA A 67 3.25 -0.31 5.10
N TRP A 68 4.02 0.46 4.34
CA TRP A 68 3.73 0.70 2.92
C TRP A 68 5.01 1.00 2.13
N ASN A 69 4.89 1.34 0.85
CA ASN A 69 6.03 1.61 -0.01
C ASN A 69 6.30 3.11 -0.20
N TYR A 70 5.41 3.96 0.26
CA TYR A 70 5.50 5.41 0.12
C TYR A 70 4.68 6.10 1.21
N PHE A 71 5.21 7.23 1.71
CA PHE A 71 4.48 8.24 2.47
C PHE A 71 4.79 9.62 1.90
N GLN A 72 3.82 10.54 1.96
CA GLN A 72 3.98 11.91 1.45
C GLN A 72 5.16 12.64 2.09
N SER A 73 5.46 12.35 3.34
CA SER A 73 6.55 12.94 4.12
C SER A 73 7.95 12.50 3.70
N VAL A 74 8.09 11.54 2.80
CA VAL A 74 9.42 11.08 2.35
C VAL A 74 10.22 12.24 1.75
N ASP A 75 11.41 12.46 2.31
CA ASP A 75 12.33 13.50 1.85
C ASP A 75 13.12 13.04 0.62
N ALA A 76 12.57 13.30 -0.56
CA ALA A 76 13.20 13.07 -1.84
C ALA A 76 12.82 14.17 -2.84
N PRO A 77 13.75 14.67 -3.66
CA PRO A 77 13.47 15.74 -4.64
C PRO A 77 12.35 15.36 -5.63
N GLU A 78 12.30 14.11 -6.06
CA GLU A 78 11.27 13.59 -6.94
C GLU A 78 9.89 13.65 -6.27
N ASN A 79 9.82 13.36 -4.98
CA ASN A 79 8.59 13.44 -4.19
C ASN A 79 8.12 14.89 -4.03
N THR A 80 9.02 15.79 -3.68
CA THR A 80 8.71 17.22 -3.56
C THR A 80 8.13 17.78 -4.86
N ASP A 81 8.70 17.43 -6.01
CA ASP A 81 8.22 17.85 -7.33
C ASP A 81 6.84 17.22 -7.64
N PHE A 82 6.64 15.95 -7.33
CA PHE A 82 5.37 15.26 -7.52
C PHE A 82 4.25 15.90 -6.69
N ILE A 83 4.48 16.13 -5.40
CA ILE A 83 3.50 16.78 -4.50
C ILE A 83 3.12 18.17 -5.03
N LYS A 84 4.11 18.96 -5.44
CA LYS A 84 3.87 20.30 -6.01
C LYS A 84 3.00 20.22 -7.28
N LYS A 85 3.33 19.31 -8.20
CA LYS A 85 2.55 19.08 -9.43
C LYS A 85 1.13 18.64 -9.13
N TRP A 86 0.96 17.75 -8.16
CA TRP A 86 -0.34 17.26 -7.74
C TRP A 86 -1.22 18.39 -7.18
N LYS A 87 -0.71 19.18 -6.25
CA LYS A 87 -1.43 20.32 -5.66
C LYS A 87 -1.77 21.38 -6.71
N THR A 88 -0.84 21.66 -7.63
CA THR A 88 -1.09 22.58 -8.75
C THR A 88 -2.20 22.07 -9.68
N PHE A 89 -2.18 20.78 -10.01
CA PHE A 89 -3.19 20.14 -10.86
C PHE A 89 -4.58 20.15 -10.23
N THR A 90 -4.67 19.80 -8.97
CA THR A 90 -5.93 19.76 -8.21
C THR A 90 -6.43 21.16 -7.83
N LYS A 91 -5.56 22.17 -7.87
CA LYS A 91 -5.82 23.53 -7.36
C LYS A 91 -6.24 23.52 -5.89
N ASP A 92 -5.72 22.59 -5.12
CA ASP A 92 -6.04 22.42 -3.71
C ASP A 92 -4.78 22.04 -2.92
N GLU A 93 -4.30 22.99 -2.12
CA GLU A 93 -3.10 22.82 -1.28
C GLU A 93 -3.28 21.78 -0.17
N LYS A 94 -4.53 21.42 0.16
CA LYS A 94 -4.84 20.43 1.20
C LYS A 94 -4.84 18.99 0.67
N ARG A 95 -4.84 18.81 -0.65
CA ARG A 95 -4.79 17.46 -1.23
C ARG A 95 -3.47 16.78 -0.89
N VAL A 96 -3.60 15.59 -0.37
CA VAL A 96 -2.46 14.73 -0.04
C VAL A 96 -2.12 13.80 -1.19
N THR A 97 -0.93 13.22 -1.11
CA THR A 97 -0.50 12.07 -1.92
C THR A 97 -0.40 10.85 -1.02
N ASN A 98 -0.49 9.66 -1.59
CA ASN A 98 -0.41 8.40 -0.85
C ASN A 98 0.25 7.30 -1.70
N ASP A 99 0.49 6.14 -1.11
CA ASP A 99 1.14 5.00 -1.77
C ASP A 99 0.44 4.55 -3.07
N PRO A 100 -0.90 4.33 -3.13
CA PRO A 100 -1.57 3.96 -4.38
C PRO A 100 -1.38 4.97 -5.51
N MET A 101 -1.31 6.26 -5.20
CA MET A 101 -1.08 7.31 -6.20
C MET A 101 0.35 7.24 -6.73
N GLU A 102 1.33 7.08 -5.85
CA GLU A 102 2.73 6.88 -6.24
C GLU A 102 2.89 5.64 -7.11
N ALA A 103 2.33 4.51 -6.70
CA ALA A 103 2.37 3.27 -7.45
C ALA A 103 1.78 3.41 -8.86
N HIS A 104 0.65 4.11 -8.98
CA HIS A 104 0.01 4.39 -10.26
C HIS A 104 0.87 5.30 -11.13
N TYR A 105 1.43 6.35 -10.56
CA TYR A 105 2.30 7.30 -11.26
C TYR A 105 3.54 6.63 -11.85
N ILE A 106 4.27 5.83 -11.06
CA ILE A 106 5.45 5.13 -11.58
C ILE A 106 5.08 4.03 -12.56
N GLY A 107 3.99 3.30 -12.33
CA GLY A 107 3.49 2.29 -13.26
C GLY A 107 3.13 2.87 -14.63
N PHE A 108 2.46 4.03 -14.65
CA PHE A 108 2.17 4.74 -15.89
C PHE A 108 3.44 5.21 -16.63
N ASN A 109 4.43 5.73 -15.91
CA ASN A 109 5.70 6.12 -16.51
C ASN A 109 6.45 4.91 -17.10
N MET A 110 6.41 3.74 -16.45
CA MET A 110 6.95 2.50 -17.01
C MET A 110 6.24 2.09 -18.29
N TRP A 111 4.90 2.18 -18.30
CA TRP A 111 4.12 1.90 -19.50
C TRP A 111 4.49 2.84 -20.65
N VAL A 112 4.63 4.14 -20.41
CA VAL A 112 5.08 5.11 -21.43
C VAL A 112 6.46 4.74 -21.98
N GLN A 113 7.40 4.33 -21.12
CA GLN A 113 8.71 3.87 -21.56
C GLN A 113 8.59 2.60 -22.42
N ALA A 114 7.77 1.64 -21.99
CA ALA A 114 7.56 0.39 -22.71
C ALA A 114 6.93 0.61 -24.09
N VAL A 115 5.92 1.48 -24.19
CA VAL A 115 5.32 1.86 -25.49
C VAL A 115 6.36 2.48 -26.42
N LYS A 116 7.19 3.39 -25.91
CA LYS A 116 8.29 4.00 -26.69
C LYS A 116 9.32 2.96 -27.16
N GLN A 117 9.66 2.01 -26.30
CA GLN A 117 10.58 0.92 -26.60
C GLN A 117 9.99 -0.05 -27.63
N ALA A 118 8.72 -0.41 -27.48
CA ALA A 118 8.02 -1.31 -28.40
C ALA A 118 7.71 -0.66 -29.76
N GLY A 119 7.65 0.68 -29.83
CA GLY A 119 7.25 1.42 -31.03
C GLY A 119 5.80 1.22 -31.44
N THR A 120 4.96 0.69 -30.54
CA THR A 120 3.55 0.35 -30.78
C THR A 120 2.78 0.36 -29.46
N THR A 121 1.44 0.39 -29.56
CA THR A 121 0.51 0.20 -28.44
C THR A 121 -0.09 -1.21 -28.40
N ASP A 122 0.41 -2.13 -29.22
CA ASP A 122 0.00 -3.54 -29.18
C ASP A 122 0.24 -4.12 -27.78
N VAL A 123 -0.76 -4.81 -27.23
CA VAL A 123 -0.77 -5.26 -25.83
C VAL A 123 0.37 -6.22 -25.54
N ASP A 124 0.60 -7.19 -26.42
CA ASP A 124 1.63 -8.21 -26.18
C ASP A 124 3.04 -7.63 -26.32
N ALA A 125 3.25 -6.76 -27.31
CA ALA A 125 4.53 -6.08 -27.51
C ALA A 125 4.87 -5.15 -26.32
N VAL A 126 3.91 -4.36 -25.86
CA VAL A 126 4.10 -3.48 -24.69
C VAL A 126 4.31 -4.29 -23.42
N ARG A 127 3.54 -5.35 -23.20
CA ARG A 127 3.71 -6.24 -22.05
C ARG A 127 5.11 -6.83 -22.00
N GLN A 128 5.66 -7.29 -23.12
CA GLN A 128 7.03 -7.78 -23.18
C GLN A 128 8.07 -6.67 -22.89
N ALA A 129 7.83 -5.47 -23.42
CA ALA A 129 8.70 -4.33 -23.20
C ALA A 129 8.60 -3.78 -21.74
N MET A 130 7.53 -4.09 -20.99
CA MET A 130 7.40 -3.71 -19.58
C MET A 130 8.41 -4.42 -18.68
N TYR A 131 8.79 -5.65 -19.01
CA TYR A 131 9.70 -6.43 -18.17
C TYR A 131 11.08 -5.78 -18.07
N GLY A 132 11.53 -5.56 -16.84
CA GLY A 132 12.81 -4.94 -16.59
C GLY A 132 12.81 -3.40 -16.71
N GLN A 133 11.68 -2.77 -17.02
CA GLN A 133 11.58 -1.30 -16.99
C GLN A 133 12.00 -0.77 -15.62
N LYS A 134 12.69 0.35 -15.63
CA LYS A 134 13.15 1.04 -14.42
C LYS A 134 12.74 2.50 -14.51
N VAL A 135 12.15 3.00 -13.44
CA VAL A 135 11.83 4.42 -13.29
C VAL A 135 12.24 4.89 -11.90
N LYS A 136 12.56 6.18 -11.79
CA LYS A 136 12.71 6.79 -10.48
C LYS A 136 11.41 6.67 -9.71
N ASN A 137 11.49 6.17 -8.48
CA ASN A 137 10.38 6.21 -7.54
C ASN A 137 10.39 7.53 -6.77
N LEU A 138 9.39 7.74 -5.93
CA LEU A 138 9.29 8.96 -5.12
C LEU A 138 9.94 8.80 -3.74
N THR A 139 10.63 7.69 -3.50
CA THR A 139 11.32 7.39 -2.24
C THR A 139 12.84 7.50 -2.35
N GLY A 140 13.34 8.14 -3.42
CA GLY A 140 14.77 8.43 -3.60
C GLY A 140 15.57 7.33 -4.30
N GLY A 141 14.92 6.43 -5.03
CA GLY A 141 15.58 5.35 -5.75
C GLY A 141 14.94 5.00 -7.09
N MET A 142 15.17 3.77 -7.52
CA MET A 142 14.59 3.22 -8.77
C MET A 142 13.63 2.07 -8.41
N SER A 143 12.47 2.05 -9.03
CA SER A 143 11.61 0.86 -9.04
C SER A 143 11.83 0.04 -10.30
N VAL A 144 11.65 -1.26 -10.21
CA VAL A 144 11.91 -2.22 -11.30
C VAL A 144 10.68 -3.09 -11.53
N MET A 145 10.23 -3.19 -12.78
CA MET A 145 9.17 -4.11 -13.19
C MET A 145 9.71 -5.54 -13.31
N ASN A 146 9.14 -6.45 -12.54
CA ASN A 146 9.48 -7.87 -12.62
C ASN A 146 8.62 -8.58 -13.66
N THR A 147 9.05 -9.79 -14.06
CA THR A 147 8.33 -10.63 -15.03
C THR A 147 7.01 -11.19 -14.51
N ASN A 148 6.76 -11.11 -13.21
CA ASN A 148 5.48 -11.44 -12.57
C ASN A 148 4.53 -10.24 -12.46
N HIS A 149 4.85 -9.11 -13.10
CA HIS A 149 4.11 -7.84 -13.07
C HIS A 149 4.06 -7.12 -11.71
N HIS A 150 4.87 -7.54 -10.74
CA HIS A 150 5.07 -6.79 -9.50
C HIS A 150 6.26 -5.85 -9.65
N LEU A 151 6.20 -4.73 -8.93
CA LEU A 151 7.33 -3.80 -8.83
C LEU A 151 8.24 -4.18 -7.67
N SER A 152 9.54 -4.08 -7.88
CA SER A 152 10.49 -4.01 -6.77
C SER A 152 10.51 -2.58 -6.25
N LYS A 153 10.19 -2.42 -4.96
CA LYS A 153 10.11 -1.13 -4.24
C LYS A 153 10.69 -1.27 -2.83
N PRO A 154 11.12 -0.19 -2.19
CA PRO A 154 11.41 -0.24 -0.75
C PRO A 154 10.11 -0.46 0.04
N VAL A 155 10.24 -0.92 1.27
CA VAL A 155 9.16 -0.96 2.26
C VAL A 155 9.51 0.00 3.38
N LEU A 156 8.54 0.81 3.77
CA LEU A 156 8.65 1.80 4.84
C LEU A 156 7.70 1.43 5.97
N ILE A 157 8.09 1.76 7.19
CA ILE A 157 7.18 1.81 8.35
C ILE A 157 7.03 3.28 8.73
N GLY A 158 5.83 3.78 8.62
CA GLY A 158 5.46 5.14 9.00
C GLY A 158 4.71 5.15 10.33
N GLU A 159 5.05 6.10 11.18
CA GLU A 159 4.34 6.39 12.42
C GLU A 159 3.38 7.55 12.22
N VAL A 160 2.11 7.37 12.58
CA VAL A 160 1.07 8.40 12.47
C VAL A 160 1.44 9.61 13.33
N GLN A 161 1.37 10.80 12.72
CA GLN A 161 1.58 12.08 13.36
C GLN A 161 0.27 12.84 13.59
N ALA A 162 0.29 13.85 14.46
CA ALA A 162 -0.89 14.62 14.82
C ALA A 162 -1.48 15.45 13.67
N ASP A 163 -0.69 15.74 12.64
CA ASP A 163 -1.10 16.47 11.44
C ASP A 163 -1.64 15.56 10.31
N GLY A 164 -1.78 14.26 10.59
CA GLY A 164 -2.25 13.26 9.62
C GLY A 164 -1.20 12.82 8.61
N GLN A 165 0.06 13.19 8.82
CA GLN A 165 1.20 12.69 8.06
C GLN A 165 1.83 11.49 8.77
N PHE A 166 2.86 10.93 8.17
CA PHE A 166 3.64 9.84 8.74
C PHE A 166 5.10 10.25 8.89
N ASP A 167 5.70 9.88 10.02
CA ASP A 167 7.15 9.90 10.15
C ASP A 167 7.70 8.51 9.83
N THR A 168 8.66 8.42 8.89
CA THR A 168 9.26 7.15 8.51
C THR A 168 10.25 6.70 9.58
N VAL A 169 9.83 5.75 10.40
CA VAL A 169 10.63 5.23 11.53
C VAL A 169 11.51 4.04 11.15
N TRP A 170 11.25 3.43 10.02
CA TRP A 170 12.03 2.33 9.48
C TRP A 170 11.86 2.18 7.97
N SER A 171 12.90 1.70 7.30
CA SER A 171 12.85 1.33 5.88
C SER A 171 13.74 0.13 5.60
N THR A 172 13.47 -0.58 4.52
CA THR A 172 14.40 -1.59 3.98
C THR A 172 15.66 -0.92 3.44
N ASP A 173 16.79 -1.63 3.50
CA ASP A 173 18.07 -1.15 2.94
C ASP A 173 18.10 -1.09 1.40
N GLY A 174 17.01 -1.48 0.75
CA GLY A 174 16.89 -1.50 -0.70
C GLY A 174 15.55 -2.01 -1.18
N LEU A 175 15.50 -2.40 -2.44
CA LEU A 175 14.28 -2.88 -3.07
C LEU A 175 13.90 -4.27 -2.56
N VAL A 176 12.67 -4.41 -2.13
CA VAL A 176 12.04 -5.71 -1.94
C VAL A 176 11.44 -6.15 -3.27
N LYS A 177 11.83 -7.32 -3.73
CA LYS A 177 11.24 -7.92 -4.94
C LYS A 177 9.80 -8.31 -4.64
N GLY A 178 8.87 -7.81 -5.46
CA GLY A 178 7.49 -8.27 -5.39
C GLY A 178 7.39 -9.75 -5.78
N ASP A 179 6.79 -10.55 -4.91
CA ASP A 179 6.53 -11.97 -5.19
C ASP A 179 5.03 -12.25 -5.12
N ALA A 180 4.53 -12.96 -6.10
CA ALA A 180 3.14 -13.43 -6.15
C ALA A 180 2.90 -14.66 -5.25
N TRP A 181 3.97 -15.29 -4.79
CA TRP A 181 3.92 -16.54 -4.04
C TRP A 181 4.61 -16.35 -2.68
N SER A 182 4.00 -16.84 -1.63
CA SER A 182 4.55 -16.73 -0.28
C SER A 182 5.48 -17.91 0.00
N ASP A 183 6.69 -17.63 0.46
CA ASP A 183 7.61 -18.67 0.96
C ASP A 183 7.10 -19.33 2.24
N PHE A 184 6.23 -18.64 2.99
CA PHE A 184 5.59 -19.16 4.21
C PHE A 184 4.43 -20.12 3.90
N ILE A 185 3.95 -20.17 2.66
CA ILE A 185 2.88 -21.05 2.20
C ILE A 185 3.37 -21.79 0.96
N PRO A 186 4.04 -22.96 1.11
CA PRO A 186 4.64 -23.69 0.01
C PRO A 186 3.67 -24.03 -1.13
N GLU A 187 2.37 -24.19 -0.78
CA GLU A 187 1.31 -24.49 -1.75
C GLU A 187 0.78 -23.25 -2.49
N SER A 188 1.24 -22.04 -2.17
CA SER A 188 0.71 -20.79 -2.74
C SER A 188 0.71 -20.77 -4.27
N LYS A 189 1.68 -21.42 -4.92
CA LYS A 189 1.76 -21.53 -6.39
C LYS A 189 0.62 -22.34 -7.01
N LYS A 190 -0.06 -23.16 -6.23
CA LYS A 190 -1.18 -24.02 -6.65
C LYS A 190 -2.53 -23.43 -6.29
N LEU A 191 -2.55 -22.37 -5.47
CA LEU A 191 -3.78 -21.72 -5.05
C LEU A 191 -4.20 -20.69 -6.09
N THR A 192 -5.51 -20.55 -6.28
CA THR A 192 -6.10 -19.44 -7.01
C THR A 192 -6.42 -18.29 -6.04
N ALA A 193 -6.40 -17.06 -6.53
CA ALA A 193 -6.80 -15.89 -5.74
C ALA A 193 -8.31 -15.82 -5.50
N ASP A 194 -9.09 -16.71 -6.12
CA ASP A 194 -10.53 -16.75 -6.01
C ASP A 194 -10.96 -17.58 -4.79
N TRP A 195 -11.23 -16.89 -3.70
CA TRP A 195 -11.59 -17.46 -2.40
C TRP A 195 -13.05 -17.22 -2.01
N THR A 196 -13.82 -16.51 -2.86
CA THR A 196 -15.24 -16.25 -2.63
C THR A 196 -16.10 -17.46 -3.00
N TYR A 197 -16.91 -17.94 -2.07
CA TYR A 197 -17.82 -19.07 -2.31
C TYR A 197 -19.25 -18.71 -1.87
N PRO A 198 -20.30 -19.04 -2.64
CA PRO A 198 -20.25 -19.67 -3.98
C PRO A 198 -19.71 -18.72 -5.05
N TRP A 199 -18.70 -19.17 -5.76
CA TRP A 199 -18.11 -18.38 -6.83
C TRP A 199 -18.99 -18.41 -8.09
N VAL A 200 -19.35 -17.24 -8.59
CA VAL A 200 -20.18 -17.11 -9.80
C VAL A 200 -19.45 -16.25 -10.81
N CYS A 201 -19.15 -16.83 -11.94
CA CYS A 201 -18.58 -16.13 -13.08
C CYS A 201 -19.37 -16.49 -14.34
N GLY A 202 -19.84 -15.48 -15.06
CA GLY A 202 -20.70 -15.67 -16.25
C GLY A 202 -20.03 -16.46 -17.38
N ASN A 203 -18.70 -16.35 -17.50
CA ASN A 203 -17.93 -16.97 -18.58
C ASN A 203 -16.79 -17.88 -18.08
N CYS A 204 -16.80 -18.27 -16.83
CA CYS A 204 -15.72 -19.08 -16.26
C CYS A 204 -16.18 -20.51 -16.01
N THR A 205 -15.30 -21.47 -16.26
CA THR A 205 -15.49 -22.84 -15.80
C THR A 205 -15.27 -22.91 -14.29
N LYS A 206 -16.18 -23.56 -13.56
CA LYS A 206 -16.04 -23.75 -12.12
C LYS A 206 -14.74 -24.51 -11.84
N PRO A 207 -13.85 -24.01 -10.97
CA PRO A 207 -12.63 -24.72 -10.63
C PRO A 207 -12.94 -26.10 -10.04
N SER A 208 -12.14 -27.09 -10.41
CA SER A 208 -12.37 -28.50 -10.02
C SER A 208 -12.40 -28.73 -8.50
N TYR A 209 -11.68 -27.93 -7.73
CA TYR A 209 -11.66 -28.02 -6.27
C TYR A 209 -12.98 -27.52 -5.60
N LEU A 210 -13.87 -26.88 -6.36
CA LEU A 210 -15.20 -26.48 -5.88
C LEU A 210 -16.30 -27.49 -6.26
N THR A 211 -15.95 -28.60 -6.87
CA THR A 211 -16.89 -29.62 -7.34
C THR A 211 -17.02 -30.82 -6.40
N ASN A 212 -16.31 -30.81 -5.27
CA ASN A 212 -16.40 -31.88 -4.22
C ASN A 212 -17.35 -31.48 -3.11
#